data_dfda955be329e1c9deb58a861c5428c0
#
_entry.id   dfda955be329e1c9deb58a861c5428c0
#
_cell.length_a   1.000
_cell.length_b   1.000
_cell.length_c   1.000
_cell.angle_alpha   90.00
_cell.angle_beta   90.00
_cell.angle_gamma   90.00
#
_symmetry.space_group_name_H-M   'P 1'
#
loop_
_entity.id
_entity.type
_entity.pdbx_description
1 polymer ?
#
loop_
_entity_poly.entity_id
_entity_poly.type
_entity_poly.pdbx_seq_one_letter_code
_entity_poly.pdbx_strand_id
1 'polypeptide(L)'
;LRLVGSEMCIRDSPLGDQLLAEMKIKNPVLWDVDVPQLYTCELTVKTPDQTFTTEERFGFRHTEFKDKGPFFLNGKRLLLRGTHRHEDHAGVAQAMTEDMMRREMRMMKDMGVNFIRLGHYQQSEIILDLCDELGILVWEEIPWCRGGLGGDVYKKQARRMLANMIVQHHNHPAVIIWGLGNENCLLYTSPSPR
;
A
#
# COMPACT_ATOMS: atom_id res chain seq x y z
N LEU A 1 -11.35 -12.62 1.56
CA LEU A 1 -12.12 -12.11 0.43
C LEU A 1 -11.14 -11.66 -0.64
N ARG A 2 -11.25 -12.16 -1.85
CA ARG A 2 -10.43 -11.73 -2.98
C ARG A 2 -11.32 -10.99 -3.96
N LEU A 3 -11.05 -9.71 -4.16
CA LEU A 3 -11.72 -8.92 -5.19
C LEU A 3 -10.92 -9.08 -6.49
N VAL A 4 -11.53 -9.71 -7.48
CA VAL A 4 -10.92 -9.95 -8.81
C VAL A 4 -11.37 -8.83 -9.75
N GLY A 5 -10.51 -7.86 -9.93
CA GLY A 5 -10.68 -6.83 -10.94
C GLY A 5 -9.34 -6.34 -11.45
N SER A 6 -8.96 -6.71 -12.69
CA SER A 6 -7.68 -6.46 -13.37
C SER A 6 -6.42 -7.05 -12.69
N GLU A 7 -5.79 -7.89 -13.39
CA GLU A 7 -4.49 -8.58 -13.38
C GLU A 7 -3.39 -8.18 -12.37
N MET A 8 -3.63 -8.16 -11.08
CA MET A 8 -2.58 -8.39 -10.10
C MET A 8 -3.05 -9.39 -9.04
N CYS A 9 -3.12 -10.63 -9.45
CA CYS A 9 -3.38 -11.75 -8.55
C CYS A 9 -2.04 -12.26 -8.02
N ILE A 10 -1.65 -11.85 -6.81
CA ILE A 10 -0.64 -12.59 -6.06
C ILE A 10 -1.31 -13.85 -5.53
N ARG A 11 -0.90 -15.01 -6.06
CA ARG A 11 -1.51 -16.33 -5.79
C ARG A 11 -0.84 -17.09 -4.66
N ASP A 12 -0.22 -16.46 -3.68
CA ASP A 12 0.50 -17.18 -2.64
C ASP A 12 0.05 -16.77 -1.24
N SER A 13 -1.16 -17.18 -0.86
CA SER A 13 -1.51 -17.27 0.55
C SER A 13 -0.94 -18.57 1.14
N PRO A 14 -0.14 -18.52 2.21
CA PRO A 14 0.35 -19.73 2.88
C PRO A 14 -0.77 -20.58 3.54
N LEU A 15 -2.01 -20.06 3.56
CA LEU A 15 -3.18 -20.72 4.15
C LEU A 15 -4.09 -21.39 3.12
N GLY A 16 -3.72 -21.35 1.82
CA GLY A 16 -4.56 -21.84 0.72
C GLY A 16 -5.71 -20.87 0.45
N ASP A 17 -5.75 -20.32 -0.77
CA ASP A 17 -6.83 -19.42 -1.19
C ASP A 17 -8.11 -20.20 -1.40
N GLN A 18 -9.08 -20.02 -0.52
CA GLN A 18 -10.44 -20.46 -0.78
C GLN A 18 -11.27 -19.27 -1.27
N LEU A 19 -11.73 -19.32 -2.51
CA LEU A 19 -12.66 -18.34 -3.04
C LEU A 19 -14.01 -18.54 -2.35
N LEU A 20 -14.41 -17.60 -1.49
CA LEU A 20 -15.68 -17.62 -0.78
C LEU A 20 -16.82 -17.05 -1.61
N ALA A 21 -16.57 -15.99 -2.36
CA ALA A 21 -17.55 -15.35 -3.23
C ALA A 21 -16.86 -14.58 -4.35
N GLU A 22 -17.54 -14.46 -5.49
CA GLU A 22 -17.12 -13.63 -6.61
C GLU A 22 -18.25 -12.67 -6.98
N MET A 23 -17.94 -11.38 -7.12
CA MET A 23 -18.87 -10.37 -7.58
C MET A 23 -18.24 -9.60 -8.74
N LYS A 24 -19.04 -9.39 -9.81
CA LYS A 24 -18.62 -8.59 -10.98
C LYS A 24 -19.30 -7.24 -10.96
N ILE A 25 -18.51 -6.18 -10.93
CA ILE A 25 -18.98 -4.80 -11.07
C ILE A 25 -18.82 -4.40 -12.54
N LYS A 26 -19.93 -4.02 -13.19
CA LYS A 26 -19.90 -3.58 -14.59
C LYS A 26 -19.48 -2.11 -14.66
N ASN A 27 -18.50 -1.82 -15.52
CA ASN A 27 -18.00 -0.45 -15.77
C ASN A 27 -17.67 0.31 -14.48
N PRO A 28 -16.77 -0.23 -13.62
CA PRO A 28 -16.43 0.46 -12.39
C PRO A 28 -15.78 1.81 -12.69
N VAL A 29 -16.06 2.81 -11.86
CA VAL A 29 -15.28 4.04 -11.85
C VAL A 29 -13.91 3.72 -11.28
N LEU A 30 -12.86 4.02 -12.03
CA LEU A 30 -11.51 3.71 -11.61
C LEU A 30 -11.02 4.72 -10.56
N TRP A 31 -10.30 4.22 -9.57
CA TRP A 31 -9.59 5.05 -8.61
C TRP A 31 -8.43 5.77 -9.32
N ASP A 32 -8.33 7.07 -9.12
CA ASP A 32 -7.30 7.92 -9.74
C ASP A 32 -6.87 8.98 -8.72
N VAL A 33 -5.70 9.58 -8.92
CA VAL A 33 -5.16 10.63 -8.02
C VAL A 33 -6.03 11.89 -7.98
N ASP A 34 -6.80 12.16 -9.04
CA ASP A 34 -7.71 13.29 -9.13
C ASP A 34 -9.16 12.93 -8.77
N VAL A 35 -9.53 11.64 -8.93
CA VAL A 35 -10.85 11.10 -8.61
C VAL A 35 -10.67 9.78 -7.84
N PRO A 36 -10.38 9.83 -6.55
CA PRO A 36 -10.07 8.65 -5.74
C PRO A 36 -11.35 7.87 -5.36
N GLN A 37 -11.98 7.25 -6.37
CA GLN A 37 -13.21 6.48 -6.16
C GLN A 37 -12.94 5.19 -5.40
N LEU A 38 -13.58 5.06 -4.25
CA LEU A 38 -13.55 3.87 -3.41
C LEU A 38 -14.91 3.15 -3.43
N TYR A 39 -14.84 1.85 -3.25
CA TYR A 39 -15.97 0.95 -3.04
C TYR A 39 -15.84 0.31 -1.67
N THR A 40 -16.96 -0.08 -1.08
CA THR A 40 -17.00 -0.83 0.17
C THR A 40 -17.60 -2.22 -0.10
N CYS A 41 -16.93 -3.25 0.38
CA CYS A 41 -17.45 -4.60 0.44
C CYS A 41 -17.86 -4.90 1.88
N GLU A 42 -19.15 -5.12 2.11
CA GLU A 42 -19.66 -5.61 3.38
C GLU A 42 -19.68 -7.14 3.36
N LEU A 43 -19.05 -7.76 4.33
CA LEU A 43 -19.06 -9.20 4.53
C LEU A 43 -19.81 -9.55 5.81
N THR A 44 -20.91 -10.27 5.68
CA THR A 44 -21.67 -10.78 6.82
C THR A 44 -21.48 -12.28 6.96
N VAL A 45 -20.92 -12.73 8.07
CA VAL A 45 -20.75 -14.12 8.43
C VAL A 45 -21.77 -14.50 9.49
N LYS A 46 -22.61 -15.49 9.22
CA LYS A 46 -23.64 -16.02 10.14
C LYS A 46 -23.22 -17.41 10.63
N THR A 47 -23.12 -17.57 11.93
CA THR A 47 -23.00 -18.85 12.60
C THR A 47 -24.30 -19.15 13.35
N PRO A 48 -24.51 -20.39 13.89
CA PRO A 48 -25.71 -20.69 14.67
C PRO A 48 -25.94 -19.74 15.85
N ASP A 49 -24.86 -19.21 16.44
CA ASP A 49 -24.91 -18.45 17.69
C ASP A 49 -24.70 -16.95 17.50
N GLN A 50 -24.09 -16.53 16.35
CA GLN A 50 -23.62 -15.16 16.18
C GLN A 50 -23.69 -14.70 14.71
N THR A 51 -23.74 -13.38 14.52
CA THR A 51 -23.58 -12.73 13.23
C THR A 51 -22.45 -11.71 13.34
N PHE A 52 -21.48 -11.79 12.45
CA PHE A 52 -20.38 -10.85 12.34
C PHE A 52 -20.49 -10.09 11.02
N THR A 53 -20.33 -8.78 11.06
CA THR A 53 -20.23 -7.96 9.85
C THR A 53 -18.91 -7.20 9.88
N THR A 54 -18.22 -7.20 8.78
CA THR A 54 -17.01 -6.42 8.54
C THR A 54 -17.10 -5.74 7.19
N GLU A 55 -16.45 -4.59 7.08
CA GLU A 55 -16.36 -3.83 5.84
C GLU A 55 -14.91 -3.76 5.38
N GLU A 56 -14.72 -3.80 4.07
CA GLU A 56 -13.43 -3.65 3.43
C GLU A 56 -13.54 -2.62 2.31
N ARG A 57 -12.69 -1.60 2.33
CA ARG A 57 -12.63 -0.58 1.29
C ARG A 57 -11.61 -0.98 0.22
N PHE A 58 -11.92 -0.68 -1.02
CA PHE A 58 -11.04 -0.99 -2.16
C PHE A 58 -11.31 -0.05 -3.34
N GLY A 59 -10.39 -0.04 -4.30
CA GLY A 59 -10.56 0.70 -5.54
C GLY A 59 -10.06 -0.09 -6.74
N PHE A 60 -10.68 0.14 -7.91
CA PHE A 60 -10.21 -0.43 -9.17
C PHE A 60 -9.24 0.52 -9.85
N ARG A 61 -8.07 0.04 -10.18
CA ARG A 61 -7.07 0.79 -10.94
C ARG A 61 -6.21 -0.13 -11.77
N HIS A 62 -5.53 0.44 -12.76
CA HIS A 62 -4.47 -0.21 -13.51
C HIS A 62 -3.20 0.62 -13.45
N THR A 63 -2.08 -0.02 -13.11
CA THR A 63 -0.76 0.64 -13.05
C THR A 63 0.20 -0.03 -14.03
N GLU A 64 1.00 0.79 -14.72
CA GLU A 64 2.01 0.30 -15.65
C GLU A 64 3.32 1.06 -15.46
N PHE A 65 4.40 0.32 -15.21
CA PHE A 65 5.76 0.83 -15.21
C PHE A 65 6.44 0.43 -16.53
N LYS A 66 6.73 1.39 -17.39
CA LYS A 66 7.49 1.14 -18.61
C LYS A 66 8.97 0.98 -18.29
N ASP A 67 9.63 0.00 -18.92
CA ASP A 67 11.08 -0.10 -18.83
C ASP A 67 11.73 1.19 -19.37
N LYS A 68 12.53 1.85 -18.51
CA LYS A 68 13.16 3.16 -18.78
C LYS A 68 12.21 4.23 -19.31
N GLY A 69 10.92 4.11 -18.96
CA GLY A 69 9.86 4.98 -19.47
C GLY A 69 9.00 5.58 -18.36
N PRO A 70 7.93 6.27 -18.76
CA PRO A 70 7.02 6.88 -17.80
C PRO A 70 6.14 5.85 -17.08
N PHE A 71 5.61 6.28 -15.93
CA PHE A 71 4.56 5.59 -15.20
C PHE A 71 3.19 5.96 -15.78
N PHE A 72 2.29 4.96 -15.82
CA PHE A 72 0.90 5.14 -16.24
C PHE A 72 -0.06 4.68 -15.15
N LEU A 73 -1.10 5.46 -14.91
CA LEU A 73 -2.26 5.11 -14.11
C LEU A 73 -3.49 5.10 -15.01
N ASN A 74 -4.22 3.99 -15.03
CA ASN A 74 -5.43 3.82 -15.86
C ASN A 74 -5.22 4.15 -17.35
N GLY A 75 -4.04 3.81 -17.87
CA GLY A 75 -3.65 4.08 -19.26
C GLY A 75 -3.23 5.52 -19.54
N LYS A 76 -3.25 6.42 -18.56
CA LYS A 76 -2.79 7.81 -18.70
C LYS A 76 -1.41 7.98 -18.07
N ARG A 77 -0.52 8.68 -18.78
CA ARG A 77 0.79 9.04 -18.23
C ARG A 77 0.61 9.92 -17.00
N LEU A 78 1.23 9.54 -15.90
CA LEU A 78 1.25 10.32 -14.67
C LEU A 78 2.67 10.67 -14.27
N LEU A 79 2.95 11.95 -14.04
CA LEU A 79 4.19 12.41 -13.42
C LEU A 79 4.06 12.27 -11.90
N LEU A 80 4.87 11.39 -11.31
CA LEU A 80 4.91 11.22 -9.86
C LEU A 80 5.62 12.42 -9.23
N ARG A 81 4.87 13.21 -8.46
CA ARG A 81 5.37 14.29 -7.62
C ARG A 81 5.36 13.80 -6.19
N GLY A 82 6.50 13.27 -5.76
CA GLY A 82 6.62 12.53 -4.53
C GLY A 82 7.32 13.28 -3.41
N THR A 83 7.02 12.83 -2.19
CA THR A 83 7.74 13.16 -0.98
C THR A 83 7.98 11.90 -0.15
N HIS A 84 8.77 12.03 0.90
CA HIS A 84 9.06 11.00 1.87
C HIS A 84 8.39 11.34 3.20
N ARG A 85 7.91 10.34 3.93
CA ARG A 85 7.30 10.53 5.24
C ARG A 85 7.86 9.53 6.25
N HIS A 86 8.27 10.04 7.40
CA HIS A 86 8.40 9.27 8.63
C HIS A 86 7.17 9.48 9.50
N GLU A 87 6.82 8.49 10.33
CA GLU A 87 5.72 8.61 11.28
C GLU A 87 6.26 9.17 12.59
N ASP A 88 6.57 10.46 12.55
CA ASP A 88 7.02 11.23 13.71
C ASP A 88 6.61 12.70 13.61
N HIS A 89 6.41 13.34 14.74
CA HIS A 89 6.03 14.75 14.83
C HIS A 89 6.67 15.41 16.03
N ALA A 90 7.07 16.68 15.88
CA ALA A 90 7.67 17.47 16.95
C ALA A 90 6.76 17.50 18.20
N GLY A 91 7.34 17.19 19.34
CA GLY A 91 6.66 17.19 20.63
C GLY A 91 5.93 15.90 21.03
N VAL A 92 5.65 15.02 20.09
CA VAL A 92 4.94 13.75 20.36
C VAL A 92 5.66 12.51 19.81
N ALA A 93 6.73 12.70 19.04
CA ALA A 93 7.42 11.63 18.33
C ALA A 93 6.41 10.76 17.53
N GLN A 94 6.42 9.44 17.71
CA GLN A 94 5.51 8.53 17.00
C GLN A 94 4.09 8.46 17.59
N ALA A 95 3.82 9.12 18.73
CA ALA A 95 2.50 9.15 19.36
C ALA A 95 1.58 10.20 18.68
N MET A 96 1.53 10.18 17.37
CA MET A 96 0.68 11.06 16.58
C MET A 96 -0.79 10.70 16.75
N THR A 97 -1.63 11.72 16.90
CA THR A 97 -3.09 11.55 16.87
C THR A 97 -3.59 11.45 15.42
N GLU A 98 -4.77 10.88 15.25
CA GLU A 98 -5.44 10.83 13.94
C GLU A 98 -5.60 12.23 13.31
N ASP A 99 -5.97 13.24 14.10
CA ASP A 99 -6.10 14.62 13.61
C ASP A 99 -4.79 15.20 13.10
N MET A 100 -3.66 14.85 13.72
CA MET A 100 -2.33 15.26 13.25
C MET A 100 -2.03 14.61 11.90
N MET A 101 -2.26 13.29 11.78
CA MET A 101 -2.08 12.55 10.54
C MET A 101 -2.95 13.11 9.42
N ARG A 102 -4.25 13.35 9.67
CA ARG A 102 -5.19 13.93 8.71
C ARG A 102 -4.77 15.32 8.24
N ARG A 103 -4.28 16.16 9.15
CA ARG A 103 -3.79 17.50 8.81
C ARG A 103 -2.57 17.43 7.93
N GLU A 104 -1.59 16.62 8.31
CA GLU A 104 -0.34 16.44 7.59
C GLU A 104 -0.58 15.95 6.15
N MET A 105 -1.41 14.92 5.98
CA MET A 105 -1.70 14.36 4.67
C MET A 105 -2.47 15.35 3.77
N ARG A 106 -3.37 16.15 4.32
CA ARG A 106 -4.04 17.24 3.58
C ARG A 106 -3.03 18.29 3.13
N MET A 107 -2.11 18.71 4.00
CA MET A 107 -1.06 19.66 3.62
C MET A 107 -0.19 19.12 2.47
N MET A 108 0.15 17.83 2.48
CA MET A 108 0.88 17.21 1.37
C MET A 108 0.06 17.24 0.08
N LYS A 109 -1.23 16.91 0.14
CA LYS A 109 -2.12 17.01 -1.02
C LYS A 109 -2.21 18.44 -1.56
N ASP A 110 -2.38 19.43 -0.70
CA ASP A 110 -2.46 20.86 -1.04
C ASP A 110 -1.15 21.36 -1.69
N MET A 111 -0.01 20.80 -1.31
CA MET A 111 1.29 21.04 -1.97
C MET A 111 1.38 20.43 -3.38
N GLY A 112 0.40 19.64 -3.79
CA GLY A 112 0.38 18.96 -5.09
C GLY A 112 1.11 17.62 -5.11
N VAL A 113 1.36 17.02 -3.94
CA VAL A 113 1.90 15.65 -3.82
C VAL A 113 0.87 14.65 -4.32
N ASN A 114 1.29 13.75 -5.21
CA ASN A 114 0.49 12.62 -5.69
C ASN A 114 1.16 11.27 -5.49
N PHE A 115 2.32 11.24 -4.84
CA PHE A 115 3.07 10.04 -4.52
C PHE A 115 3.83 10.21 -3.21
N ILE A 116 3.83 9.21 -2.34
CA ILE A 116 4.52 9.24 -1.07
C ILE A 116 5.28 7.94 -0.82
N ARG A 117 6.51 8.04 -0.32
CA ARG A 117 7.23 6.90 0.24
C ARG A 117 7.08 6.90 1.75
N LEU A 118 6.47 5.86 2.29
CA LEU A 118 6.34 5.62 3.72
C LEU A 118 7.60 4.88 4.18
N GLY A 119 8.51 5.58 4.76
CA GLY A 119 9.83 5.03 5.10
C GLY A 119 10.08 5.05 6.61
N HIS A 120 10.79 4.08 7.15
CA HIS A 120 11.26 2.85 6.48
C HIS A 120 10.66 1.64 7.17
N TYR A 121 9.35 1.61 7.30
CA TYR A 121 8.53 0.66 8.07
C TYR A 121 7.05 0.85 7.71
N GLN A 122 6.22 -0.13 8.03
CA GLN A 122 4.77 0.04 7.96
C GLN A 122 4.35 1.16 8.90
N GLN A 123 3.57 2.10 8.39
CA GLN A 123 3.00 3.20 9.15
C GLN A 123 1.55 2.89 9.53
N SER A 124 0.89 3.81 10.23
CA SER A 124 -0.51 3.65 10.63
C SER A 124 -1.43 3.37 9.42
N GLU A 125 -2.38 2.45 9.58
CA GLU A 125 -3.43 2.18 8.58
C GLU A 125 -4.22 3.45 8.22
N ILE A 126 -4.36 4.39 9.17
CA ILE A 126 -4.97 5.71 8.93
C ILE A 126 -4.26 6.46 7.79
N ILE A 127 -2.94 6.32 7.67
CA ILE A 127 -2.18 6.96 6.59
C ILE A 127 -2.50 6.33 5.24
N LEU A 128 -2.65 5.01 5.17
CA LEU A 128 -3.05 4.33 3.94
C LEU A 128 -4.47 4.68 3.53
N ASP A 129 -5.40 4.71 4.50
CA ASP A 129 -6.76 5.18 4.30
C ASP A 129 -6.82 6.60 3.74
N LEU A 130 -6.01 7.49 4.30
CA LEU A 130 -5.92 8.87 3.83
C LEU A 130 -5.29 8.97 2.42
N CYS A 131 -4.33 8.13 2.11
CA CYS A 131 -3.78 8.06 0.75
C CYS A 131 -4.83 7.61 -0.26
N ASP A 132 -5.65 6.62 0.10
CA ASP A 132 -6.77 6.16 -0.72
C ASP A 132 -7.81 7.26 -0.92
N GLU A 133 -8.18 7.98 0.14
CA GLU A 133 -9.18 9.05 0.12
C GLU A 133 -8.71 10.31 -0.63
N LEU A 134 -7.44 10.64 -0.49
CA LEU A 134 -6.85 11.85 -1.08
C LEU A 134 -6.26 11.64 -2.48
N GLY A 135 -6.18 10.41 -2.96
CA GLY A 135 -5.55 10.11 -4.24
C GLY A 135 -4.04 10.35 -4.21
N ILE A 136 -3.35 9.78 -3.23
CA ILE A 136 -1.89 9.82 -3.11
C ILE A 136 -1.36 8.40 -3.25
N LEU A 137 -0.60 8.14 -4.30
CA LEU A 137 0.04 6.85 -4.54
C LEU A 137 1.12 6.56 -3.49
N VAL A 138 1.31 5.30 -3.13
CA VAL A 138 2.15 4.88 -2.01
C VAL A 138 3.23 3.89 -2.45
N TRP A 139 4.43 4.10 -1.93
CA TRP A 139 5.48 3.11 -1.77
C TRP A 139 5.54 2.76 -0.28
N GLU A 140 5.12 1.56 0.08
CA GLU A 140 5.21 1.01 1.43
C GLU A 140 6.35 0.01 1.52
N GLU A 141 7.05 -0.07 2.65
CA GLU A 141 8.21 -0.94 2.80
C GLU A 141 8.30 -1.66 4.15
N ILE A 142 8.92 -2.83 4.15
CA ILE A 142 9.20 -3.57 5.37
C ILE A 142 10.30 -2.86 6.20
N PRO A 143 10.32 -3.03 7.54
CA PRO A 143 11.24 -2.34 8.44
C PRO A 143 12.66 -2.92 8.36
N TRP A 144 13.26 -2.86 7.20
CA TRP A 144 14.66 -3.24 6.98
C TRP A 144 15.46 -2.02 6.57
N CYS A 145 16.12 -1.38 7.54
CA CYS A 145 16.88 -0.16 7.32
C CYS A 145 18.30 -0.34 7.87
N ARG A 146 19.31 -0.13 7.05
CA ARG A 146 20.75 -0.09 7.41
C ARG A 146 21.32 -1.35 8.06
N GLY A 147 20.58 -2.46 8.11
CA GLY A 147 20.95 -3.65 8.86
C GLY A 147 21.88 -4.62 8.13
N GLY A 148 22.21 -4.37 6.87
CA GLY A 148 22.94 -5.33 6.04
C GLY A 148 22.15 -6.62 5.77
N LEU A 149 22.79 -7.63 5.24
CA LEU A 149 22.21 -8.95 4.99
C LEU A 149 22.36 -9.81 6.23
N GLY A 150 21.27 -10.01 6.98
CA GLY A 150 21.24 -10.93 8.11
C GLY A 150 21.32 -12.41 7.70
N GLY A 151 21.47 -13.30 8.68
CA GLY A 151 21.45 -14.74 8.48
C GLY A 151 20.08 -15.28 8.03
N ASP A 152 19.96 -16.62 7.96
CA ASP A 152 18.75 -17.26 7.41
C ASP A 152 17.47 -16.99 8.23
N VAL A 153 17.62 -16.82 9.53
CA VAL A 153 16.48 -16.44 10.40
C VAL A 153 15.94 -15.08 9.97
N TYR A 154 16.83 -14.12 9.74
CA TYR A 154 16.46 -12.79 9.28
C TYR A 154 15.77 -12.81 7.90
N LYS A 155 16.31 -13.57 6.95
CA LYS A 155 15.72 -13.73 5.61
C LYS A 155 14.29 -14.29 5.68
N LYS A 156 14.05 -15.29 6.54
CA LYS A 156 12.71 -15.84 6.77
C LYS A 156 11.77 -14.80 7.36
N GLN A 157 12.24 -14.01 8.32
CA GLN A 157 11.44 -12.94 8.93
C GLN A 157 11.09 -11.85 7.92
N ALA A 158 12.05 -11.36 7.13
CA ALA A 158 11.83 -10.34 6.12
C ALA A 158 10.79 -10.80 5.08
N ARG A 159 10.89 -12.05 4.60
CA ARG A 159 9.89 -12.62 3.68
C ARG A 159 8.50 -12.69 4.32
N ARG A 160 8.41 -13.13 5.58
CA ARG A 160 7.14 -13.19 6.30
C ARG A 160 6.54 -11.80 6.50
N MET A 161 7.34 -10.81 6.86
CA MET A 161 6.89 -9.44 7.04
C MET A 161 6.36 -8.86 5.72
N LEU A 162 7.08 -9.07 4.62
CA LEU A 162 6.61 -8.65 3.30
C LEU A 162 5.30 -9.34 2.91
N ALA A 163 5.19 -10.65 3.08
CA ALA A 163 3.96 -11.38 2.78
C ALA A 163 2.78 -10.87 3.61
N ASN A 164 2.98 -10.67 4.92
CA ASN A 164 1.95 -10.14 5.80
C ASN A 164 1.52 -8.72 5.39
N MET A 165 2.48 -7.84 5.10
CA MET A 165 2.21 -6.47 4.64
C MET A 165 1.36 -6.48 3.36
N ILE A 166 1.71 -7.30 2.39
CA ILE A 166 0.94 -7.44 1.14
C ILE A 166 -0.48 -7.95 1.43
N VAL A 167 -0.61 -8.99 2.28
CA VAL A 167 -1.93 -9.56 2.63
C VAL A 167 -2.81 -8.55 3.35
N GLN A 168 -2.24 -7.74 4.22
CA GLN A 168 -2.97 -6.72 4.99
C GLN A 168 -3.42 -5.55 4.11
N HIS A 169 -2.56 -5.11 3.19
CA HIS A 169 -2.75 -3.82 2.51
C HIS A 169 -3.00 -3.91 1.00
N HIS A 170 -3.19 -5.13 0.44
CA HIS A 170 -3.40 -5.28 -1.02
C HIS A 170 -4.69 -4.66 -1.55
N ASN A 171 -5.68 -4.38 -0.68
CA ASN A 171 -6.93 -3.72 -1.05
C ASN A 171 -6.82 -2.20 -1.13
N HIS A 172 -5.75 -1.60 -0.60
CA HIS A 172 -5.50 -0.16 -0.74
C HIS A 172 -5.10 0.18 -2.19
N PRO A 173 -5.96 0.86 -2.96
CA PRO A 173 -5.64 1.21 -4.35
C PRO A 173 -4.46 2.19 -4.45
N ALA A 174 -4.17 2.94 -3.40
CA ALA A 174 -3.03 3.84 -3.35
C ALA A 174 -1.68 3.12 -3.41
N VAL A 175 -1.56 1.91 -2.84
CA VAL A 175 -0.29 1.19 -2.76
C VAL A 175 0.09 0.62 -4.12
N ILE A 176 1.21 1.08 -4.69
CA ILE A 176 1.71 0.67 -6.01
C ILE A 176 3.11 0.05 -5.99
N ILE A 177 3.85 0.20 -4.90
CA ILE A 177 5.21 -0.34 -4.73
C ILE A 177 5.34 -0.97 -3.34
N TRP A 178 5.82 -2.21 -3.32
CA TRP A 178 6.22 -2.94 -2.12
C TRP A 178 7.73 -2.89 -1.98
N GLY A 179 8.23 -2.08 -1.03
CA GLY A 179 9.65 -1.89 -0.76
C GLY A 179 10.23 -3.03 0.07
N LEU A 180 11.40 -3.48 -0.31
CA LEU A 180 12.12 -4.57 0.35
C LEU A 180 13.07 -4.08 1.44
N GLY A 181 13.26 -2.78 1.59
CA GLY A 181 14.10 -2.19 2.61
C GLY A 181 14.79 -0.91 2.16
N ASN A 182 15.54 -0.31 3.08
CA ASN A 182 16.26 0.94 2.88
C ASN A 182 17.74 0.81 3.25
N GLU A 183 18.63 1.33 2.41
CA GLU A 183 20.08 1.39 2.66
C GLU A 183 20.71 0.04 3.08
N ASN A 184 20.21 -1.05 2.55
CA ASN A 184 20.66 -2.40 2.93
C ASN A 184 22.00 -2.79 2.33
N CYS A 185 22.47 -2.08 1.33
CA CYS A 185 23.78 -2.24 0.72
C CYS A 185 24.82 -1.37 1.43
N LEU A 186 25.00 -1.58 2.71
CA LEU A 186 26.19 -1.12 3.37
C LEU A 186 27.35 -1.95 2.85
N LEU A 187 28.11 -1.40 1.94
CA LEU A 187 29.39 -1.93 1.46
C LEU A 187 29.26 -3.07 0.42
N TYR A 188 29.38 -2.75 -0.85
CA TYR A 188 30.00 -3.54 -1.91
C TYR A 188 29.17 -4.49 -2.77
N THR A 189 27.86 -4.65 -2.68
CA THR A 189 27.21 -5.72 -3.43
C THR A 189 26.19 -5.32 -4.47
N SER A 190 25.92 -4.04 -4.63
CA SER A 190 25.10 -3.58 -5.75
C SER A 190 25.69 -2.32 -6.34
N PRO A 191 26.34 -2.41 -7.50
CA PRO A 191 26.65 -1.19 -8.23
C PRO A 191 25.30 -0.51 -8.52
N SER A 192 25.11 0.66 -7.93
CA SER A 192 24.05 1.56 -8.36
C SER A 192 24.17 1.71 -9.86
N PRO A 193 23.15 1.43 -10.66
CA PRO A 193 23.20 1.77 -12.08
C PRO A 193 23.38 3.28 -12.17
N ARG A 194 24.53 3.68 -12.71
CA ARG A 194 24.80 5.08 -13.07
C ARG A 194 24.10 5.42 -14.36
#